data_762a7764fd4e83fcaf82a5c41f8d0b6b
#
_entry.id   762a7764fd4e83fcaf82a5c41f8d0b6b
#
_cell.length_a   1.000
_cell.length_b   1.000
_cell.length_c   1.000
_cell.angle_alpha   90.00
_cell.angle_beta   90.00
_cell.angle_gamma   90.00
#
_symmetry.space_group_name_H-M   'P 1'
#
loop_
_entity.id
_entity.type
_entity.pdbx_description
1 polymer ?
#
loop_
_entity_poly.entity_id
_entity_poly.type
_entity_poly.pdbx_seq_one_letter_code
_entity_poly.pdbx_strand_id
1 'polypeptide(L)'
;SCRNKDKIIESLKNSKIEPDQRFKMTEIQSHMNELDKHIEAVEIEIIKRASRYFDNFINITEIDGIQLMSAILIISEIGVDMTQFETDKQLCCWAGVSPANNESAGKKRSVSISKAGQYLEPVLVQCALAAIRKKNSYFGQKYTRIKKRRGHKKAIIAIARMMLVSIYHMILTGEKFNPSDYESFKDPKPQREKNNYTVETALAFLKSQGFDVSSIQEIPK
;
A
#
# COMPACT_ATOMS: atom_id res chain seq x y z
N SER A 1 19.63 -0.33 4.34
CA SER A 1 20.68 0.32 5.17
C SER A 1 21.78 -0.70 5.40
N CYS A 2 23.00 -0.31 5.04
CA CYS A 2 24.18 -1.16 5.18
C CYS A 2 24.57 -1.24 6.67
N ARG A 3 24.43 -2.43 7.30
CA ARG A 3 24.73 -2.64 8.72
C ARG A 3 26.22 -2.46 9.09
N ASN A 4 27.11 -2.40 8.11
CA ASN A 4 28.57 -2.34 8.31
C ASN A 4 29.22 -1.18 7.55
N LYS A 5 28.56 -0.02 7.51
CA LYS A 5 29.03 1.15 6.74
C LYS A 5 30.46 1.55 7.09
N ASP A 6 30.80 1.58 8.38
CA ASP A 6 32.12 2.00 8.86
C ASP A 6 33.21 1.01 8.45
N LYS A 7 32.95 -0.30 8.54
CA LYS A 7 33.87 -1.34 8.08
C LYS A 7 34.10 -1.29 6.56
N ILE A 8 33.07 -0.96 5.79
CA ILE A 8 33.18 -0.81 4.33
C ILE A 8 34.03 0.42 4.02
N ILE A 9 33.80 1.55 4.69
CA ILE A 9 34.60 2.78 4.51
C ILE A 9 36.06 2.52 4.88
N GLU A 10 36.33 1.83 5.98
CA GLU A 10 37.68 1.47 6.40
C GLU A 10 38.34 0.54 5.39
N SER A 11 37.64 -0.49 4.92
CA SER A 11 38.13 -1.39 3.87
C SER A 11 38.46 -0.63 2.56
N LEU A 12 37.62 0.31 2.16
CA LEU A 12 37.82 1.14 0.97
C LEU A 12 39.06 2.07 1.15
N LYS A 13 39.27 2.66 2.32
CA LYS A 13 40.44 3.49 2.63
C LYS A 13 41.72 2.69 2.57
N ASN A 14 41.67 1.42 2.98
CA ASN A 14 42.85 0.52 3.00
C ASN A 14 43.07 -0.23 1.68
N SER A 15 42.16 -0.11 0.71
CA SER A 15 42.28 -0.76 -0.60
C SER A 15 43.25 -0.01 -1.48
N LYS A 16 44.19 -0.74 -2.13
CA LYS A 16 45.00 -0.20 -3.19
C LYS A 16 44.19 -0.22 -4.48
N ILE A 17 43.70 0.95 -4.89
CA ILE A 17 42.97 1.11 -6.15
C ILE A 17 44.03 1.35 -7.25
N GLU A 18 44.09 0.44 -8.22
CA GLU A 18 44.97 0.55 -9.37
C GLU A 18 44.56 1.76 -10.26
N PRO A 19 45.52 2.38 -11.00
CA PRO A 19 45.22 3.54 -11.84
C PRO A 19 44.07 3.32 -12.83
N ASP A 20 44.02 2.15 -13.46
CA ASP A 20 42.94 1.79 -14.40
C ASP A 20 41.57 1.70 -13.73
N GLN A 21 41.52 1.18 -12.50
CA GLN A 21 40.28 1.13 -11.73
C GLN A 21 39.82 2.54 -11.34
N ARG A 22 40.78 3.39 -10.94
CA ARG A 22 40.48 4.79 -10.60
C ARG A 22 39.93 5.53 -11.81
N PHE A 23 40.56 5.38 -12.97
CA PHE A 23 40.10 5.99 -14.22
C PHE A 23 38.65 5.56 -14.53
N LYS A 24 38.35 4.24 -14.53
CA LYS A 24 37.00 3.71 -14.77
C LYS A 24 35.98 4.27 -13.78
N MET A 25 36.33 4.33 -12.49
CA MET A 25 35.43 4.86 -11.45
C MET A 25 35.14 6.35 -11.67
N THR A 26 36.16 7.13 -12.09
CA THR A 26 36.01 8.56 -12.38
C THR A 26 35.08 8.78 -13.57
N GLU A 27 35.24 8.01 -14.66
CA GLU A 27 34.34 8.08 -15.83
C GLU A 27 32.92 7.70 -15.49
N ILE A 28 32.74 6.62 -14.72
CA ILE A 28 31.40 6.21 -14.25
C ILE A 28 30.74 7.31 -13.40
N GLN A 29 31.53 7.90 -12.47
CA GLN A 29 31.02 8.97 -11.61
C GLN A 29 30.64 10.21 -12.41
N SER A 30 31.47 10.58 -13.41
CA SER A 30 31.18 11.70 -14.32
C SER A 30 29.87 11.45 -15.07
N HIS A 31 29.69 10.27 -15.64
CA HIS A 31 28.48 9.89 -16.34
C HIS A 31 27.24 9.89 -15.42
N MET A 32 27.37 9.38 -14.20
CA MET A 32 26.27 9.46 -13.21
C MET A 32 25.87 10.90 -12.92
N ASN A 33 26.84 11.80 -12.73
CA ASN A 33 26.57 13.21 -12.47
C ASN A 33 25.89 13.91 -13.66
N GLU A 34 26.23 13.51 -14.89
CA GLU A 34 25.54 14.00 -16.11
C GLU A 34 24.10 13.52 -16.17
N LEU A 35 23.86 12.24 -15.88
CA LEU A 35 22.51 11.68 -15.83
C LEU A 35 21.64 12.38 -14.76
N ASP A 36 22.19 12.64 -13.59
CA ASP A 36 21.50 13.37 -12.52
C ASP A 36 21.06 14.76 -12.98
N LYS A 37 21.91 15.50 -13.70
CA LYS A 37 21.56 16.80 -14.28
C LYS A 37 20.45 16.69 -15.33
N HIS A 38 20.48 15.65 -16.16
CA HIS A 38 19.43 15.42 -17.15
C HIS A 38 18.10 15.08 -16.50
N ILE A 39 18.13 14.24 -15.45
CA ILE A 39 16.93 13.92 -14.66
C ILE A 39 16.33 15.19 -14.06
N GLU A 40 17.15 16.02 -13.40
CA GLU A 40 16.70 17.28 -12.80
C GLU A 40 16.05 18.20 -13.84
N ALA A 41 16.67 18.35 -15.02
CA ALA A 41 16.15 19.17 -16.10
C ALA A 41 14.77 18.66 -16.59
N VAL A 42 14.62 17.35 -16.72
CA VAL A 42 13.34 16.73 -17.13
C VAL A 42 12.28 16.91 -16.04
N GLU A 43 12.64 16.72 -14.77
CA GLU A 43 11.73 16.91 -13.62
C GLU A 43 11.21 18.36 -13.57
N ILE A 44 12.08 19.36 -13.78
CA ILE A 44 11.68 20.76 -13.83
C ILE A 44 10.66 21.00 -14.96
N GLU A 45 10.90 20.47 -16.15
CA GLU A 45 9.98 20.63 -17.28
C GLU A 45 8.64 19.92 -17.04
N ILE A 46 8.64 18.75 -16.41
CA ILE A 46 7.43 18.03 -15.99
C ILE A 46 6.61 18.90 -15.02
N ILE A 47 7.24 19.44 -13.97
CA ILE A 47 6.59 20.29 -12.97
C ILE A 47 6.02 21.55 -13.64
N LYS A 48 6.76 22.17 -14.56
CA LYS A 48 6.30 23.33 -15.30
C LYS A 48 5.04 23.03 -16.13
N ARG A 49 4.99 21.89 -16.82
CA ARG A 49 3.80 21.47 -17.59
C ARG A 49 2.63 21.11 -16.69
N ALA A 50 2.92 20.52 -15.54
CA ALA A 50 1.93 20.11 -14.56
C ALA A 50 1.33 21.29 -13.77
N SER A 51 1.97 22.48 -13.77
CA SER A 51 1.60 23.62 -12.91
C SER A 51 0.14 24.05 -13.02
N ARG A 52 -0.50 23.87 -14.19
CA ARG A 52 -1.92 24.18 -14.41
C ARG A 52 -2.89 23.36 -13.57
N TYR A 53 -2.45 22.22 -13.02
CA TYR A 53 -3.24 21.29 -12.23
C TYR A 53 -2.73 21.21 -10.79
N PHE A 54 -2.03 22.24 -10.32
CA PHE A 54 -1.27 22.21 -9.07
C PHE A 54 -2.14 21.91 -7.85
N ASP A 55 -3.35 22.47 -7.78
CA ASP A 55 -4.29 22.23 -6.69
C ASP A 55 -4.68 20.74 -6.58
N ASN A 56 -4.88 20.09 -7.73
CA ASN A 56 -5.21 18.66 -7.75
C ASN A 56 -4.04 17.80 -7.24
N PHE A 57 -2.81 18.16 -7.62
CA PHE A 57 -1.63 17.44 -7.12
C PHE A 57 -1.43 17.61 -5.63
N ILE A 58 -1.56 18.84 -5.10
CA ILE A 58 -1.41 19.12 -3.68
C ILE A 58 -2.43 18.30 -2.88
N ASN A 59 -3.69 18.31 -3.27
CA ASN A 59 -4.72 17.53 -2.60
C ASN A 59 -4.37 16.04 -2.55
N ILE A 60 -3.90 15.46 -3.65
CA ILE A 60 -3.54 14.05 -3.72
C ILE A 60 -2.32 13.73 -2.85
N THR A 61 -1.37 14.65 -2.68
CA THR A 61 -0.20 14.45 -1.81
C THR A 61 -0.55 14.40 -0.32
N GLU A 62 -1.76 14.79 0.09
CA GLU A 62 -2.25 14.59 1.46
C GLU A 62 -2.42 13.08 1.81
N ILE A 63 -2.50 12.22 0.80
CA ILE A 63 -2.55 10.78 0.98
C ILE A 63 -1.16 10.27 1.38
N ASP A 64 -1.04 9.64 2.55
CA ASP A 64 0.21 9.03 3.01
C ASP A 64 0.81 8.12 1.92
N GLY A 65 2.08 8.36 1.59
CA GLY A 65 2.82 7.57 0.59
C GLY A 65 2.79 8.10 -0.84
N ILE A 66 2.03 9.17 -1.12
CA ILE A 66 2.04 9.84 -2.41
C ILE A 66 2.86 11.13 -2.30
N GLN A 67 3.90 11.23 -3.10
CA GLN A 67 4.71 12.44 -3.26
C GLN A 67 4.35 13.16 -4.57
N LEU A 68 4.82 14.40 -4.75
CA LEU A 68 4.47 15.24 -5.89
C LEU A 68 4.67 14.54 -7.24
N MET A 69 5.84 13.93 -7.47
CA MET A 69 6.10 13.24 -8.75
C MET A 69 5.15 12.03 -8.95
N SER A 70 4.81 11.30 -7.88
CA SER A 70 3.84 10.22 -7.97
C SER A 70 2.43 10.75 -8.28
N ALA A 71 2.04 11.88 -7.68
CA ALA A 71 0.76 12.54 -7.98
C ALA A 71 0.68 12.99 -9.44
N ILE A 72 1.77 13.57 -9.95
CA ILE A 72 1.87 13.98 -11.37
C ILE A 72 1.72 12.76 -12.28
N LEU A 73 2.45 11.67 -12.01
CA LEU A 73 2.35 10.43 -12.79
C LEU A 73 0.93 9.84 -12.76
N ILE A 74 0.29 9.81 -11.60
CA ILE A 74 -1.09 9.32 -11.48
C ILE A 74 -2.04 10.18 -12.31
N ILE A 75 -2.00 11.50 -12.17
CA ILE A 75 -2.89 12.41 -12.91
C ILE A 75 -2.58 12.41 -14.41
N SER A 76 -1.32 12.25 -14.82
CA SER A 76 -0.97 12.14 -16.25
C SER A 76 -1.62 10.93 -16.91
N GLU A 77 -1.86 9.86 -16.16
CA GLU A 77 -2.52 8.65 -16.65
C GLU A 77 -4.05 8.74 -16.61
N ILE A 78 -4.62 9.25 -15.50
CA ILE A 78 -6.09 9.24 -15.31
C ILE A 78 -6.77 10.56 -15.72
N GLY A 79 -6.01 11.63 -15.90
CA GLY A 79 -6.54 12.98 -16.09
C GLY A 79 -7.16 13.59 -14.84
N VAL A 80 -7.75 14.78 -15.01
CA VAL A 80 -8.51 15.48 -13.94
C VAL A 80 -10.02 15.45 -14.20
N ASP A 81 -10.45 14.99 -15.36
CA ASP A 81 -11.85 14.84 -15.71
C ASP A 81 -12.32 13.41 -15.39
N MET A 82 -12.98 13.26 -14.26
CA MET A 82 -13.49 11.95 -13.81
C MET A 82 -14.76 11.52 -14.52
N THR A 83 -15.36 12.36 -15.39
CA THR A 83 -16.52 11.96 -16.22
C THR A 83 -16.17 10.86 -17.22
N GLN A 84 -14.88 10.66 -17.52
CA GLN A 84 -14.38 9.57 -18.34
C GLN A 84 -14.63 8.18 -17.73
N PHE A 85 -14.81 8.12 -16.42
CA PHE A 85 -15.09 6.89 -15.68
C PHE A 85 -16.42 7.02 -14.96
N GLU A 86 -17.40 6.19 -15.32
CA GLU A 86 -18.73 6.21 -14.68
C GLU A 86 -18.67 5.91 -13.18
N THR A 87 -17.66 5.14 -12.76
CA THR A 87 -17.48 4.73 -11.36
C THR A 87 -15.99 4.55 -11.01
N ASP A 88 -15.70 4.67 -9.72
CA ASP A 88 -14.40 4.29 -9.13
C ASP A 88 -13.99 2.84 -9.45
N LYS A 89 -14.98 1.94 -9.58
CA LYS A 89 -14.75 0.53 -9.94
C LYS A 89 -14.23 0.40 -11.38
N GLN A 90 -14.78 1.18 -12.30
CA GLN A 90 -14.34 1.20 -13.70
C GLN A 90 -12.90 1.69 -13.79
N LEU A 91 -12.56 2.79 -13.11
CA LEU A 91 -11.18 3.27 -13.01
C LEU A 91 -10.24 2.21 -12.44
N CYS A 92 -10.64 1.53 -11.36
CA CYS A 92 -9.82 0.47 -10.76
C CYS A 92 -9.61 -0.74 -11.69
N CYS A 93 -10.60 -1.08 -12.52
CA CYS A 93 -10.46 -2.14 -13.52
C CYS A 93 -9.51 -1.72 -14.63
N TRP A 94 -9.65 -0.48 -15.11
CA TRP A 94 -8.77 0.10 -16.12
C TRP A 94 -7.31 0.18 -15.64
N ALA A 95 -7.12 0.59 -14.39
CA ALA A 95 -5.80 0.67 -13.74
C ALA A 95 -5.17 -0.68 -13.37
N GLY A 96 -5.86 -1.80 -13.61
CA GLY A 96 -5.33 -3.13 -13.29
C GLY A 96 -5.26 -3.48 -11.81
N VAL A 97 -5.81 -2.66 -10.90
CA VAL A 97 -5.77 -2.91 -9.44
C VAL A 97 -7.04 -3.63 -8.94
N SER A 98 -7.91 -4.05 -9.83
CA SER A 98 -9.08 -4.89 -9.51
C SER A 98 -8.80 -6.35 -9.84
N PRO A 99 -9.26 -7.29 -9.00
CA PRO A 99 -9.20 -8.70 -9.35
C PRO A 99 -10.08 -8.98 -10.57
N ALA A 100 -9.56 -9.73 -11.55
CA ALA A 100 -10.36 -10.20 -12.67
C ALA A 100 -11.46 -11.14 -12.16
N ASN A 101 -12.62 -11.17 -12.82
CA ASN A 101 -13.65 -12.17 -12.53
C ASN A 101 -13.29 -13.46 -13.28
N ASN A 102 -12.97 -14.52 -12.55
CA ASN A 102 -12.64 -15.83 -13.12
C ASN A 102 -13.58 -16.87 -12.51
N GLU A 103 -14.87 -16.68 -12.75
CA GLU A 103 -15.91 -17.60 -12.34
C GLU A 103 -16.57 -18.22 -13.59
N SER A 104 -16.52 -19.54 -13.68
CA SER A 104 -17.17 -20.29 -14.74
C SER A 104 -17.91 -21.47 -14.12
N ALA A 105 -19.19 -21.63 -14.49
CA ALA A 105 -20.07 -22.70 -14.00
C ALA A 105 -20.09 -22.84 -12.46
N GLY A 106 -20.14 -21.70 -11.73
CA GLY A 106 -20.18 -21.67 -10.25
C GLY A 106 -18.85 -22.00 -9.56
N LYS A 107 -17.79 -22.28 -10.31
CA LYS A 107 -16.46 -22.55 -9.76
C LYS A 107 -15.58 -21.30 -9.82
N LYS A 108 -15.22 -20.74 -8.65
CA LYS A 108 -14.26 -19.65 -8.53
C LYS A 108 -12.83 -20.19 -8.65
N ARG A 109 -12.11 -19.78 -9.69
CA ARG A 109 -10.67 -20.07 -9.84
C ARG A 109 -9.85 -18.95 -9.20
N SER A 110 -8.55 -19.21 -8.97
CA SER A 110 -7.63 -18.21 -8.48
C SER A 110 -7.60 -16.99 -9.41
N VAL A 111 -7.81 -15.81 -8.84
CA VAL A 111 -7.94 -14.55 -9.57
C VAL A 111 -6.63 -13.77 -9.43
N SER A 112 -5.95 -13.53 -10.55
CA SER A 112 -4.89 -12.53 -10.65
C SER A 112 -5.49 -11.19 -11.05
N ILE A 113 -4.76 -10.10 -10.77
CA ILE A 113 -5.09 -8.79 -11.34
C ILE A 113 -4.91 -8.85 -12.87
N SER A 114 -5.63 -7.98 -13.59
CA SER A 114 -5.47 -7.84 -15.03
C SER A 114 -4.09 -7.25 -15.35
N LYS A 115 -3.61 -7.42 -16.58
CA LYS A 115 -2.39 -6.74 -17.07
C LYS A 115 -2.67 -5.31 -17.57
N ALA A 116 -3.85 -4.78 -17.34
CA ALA A 116 -4.18 -3.37 -17.60
C ALA A 116 -3.37 -2.45 -16.67
N GLY A 117 -3.27 -1.17 -17.02
CA GLY A 117 -2.60 -0.19 -16.17
C GLY A 117 -1.08 -0.35 -16.07
N GLN A 118 -0.43 -0.70 -17.18
CA GLN A 118 1.01 -0.98 -17.24
C GLN A 118 1.88 0.10 -16.58
N TYR A 119 1.47 1.36 -16.63
CA TYR A 119 2.21 2.49 -16.03
C TYR A 119 1.63 2.89 -14.67
N LEU A 120 0.31 2.85 -14.50
CA LEU A 120 -0.35 3.33 -13.29
C LEU A 120 -0.23 2.32 -12.12
N GLU A 121 -0.39 1.01 -12.39
CA GLU A 121 -0.29 -0.03 -11.36
C GLU A 121 1.04 0.02 -10.60
N PRO A 122 2.22 0.04 -11.24
CA PRO A 122 3.50 0.10 -10.54
C PRO A 122 3.63 1.33 -9.66
N VAL A 123 3.17 2.50 -10.11
CA VAL A 123 3.20 3.75 -9.33
C VAL A 123 2.33 3.61 -8.08
N LEU A 124 1.10 3.14 -8.22
CA LEU A 124 0.20 2.92 -7.09
C LEU A 124 0.74 1.88 -6.09
N VAL A 125 1.39 0.82 -6.58
CA VAL A 125 2.04 -0.18 -5.73
C VAL A 125 3.19 0.44 -4.94
N GLN A 126 4.01 1.29 -5.55
CA GLN A 126 5.10 2.00 -4.86
C GLN A 126 4.54 2.97 -3.80
N CYS A 127 3.49 3.72 -4.11
CA CYS A 127 2.80 4.58 -3.16
C CYS A 127 2.23 3.77 -1.99
N ALA A 128 1.59 2.64 -2.26
CA ALA A 128 1.06 1.74 -1.23
C ALA A 128 2.18 1.17 -0.33
N LEU A 129 3.31 0.77 -0.90
CA LEU A 129 4.48 0.31 -0.16
C LEU A 129 5.08 1.42 0.72
N ALA A 130 5.07 2.67 0.27
CA ALA A 130 5.49 3.82 1.07
C ALA A 130 4.51 4.10 2.22
N ALA A 131 3.20 4.12 1.93
CA ALA A 131 2.15 4.40 2.90
C ALA A 131 2.13 3.43 4.09
N ILE A 132 2.34 2.14 3.84
CA ILE A 132 2.29 1.12 4.90
C ILE A 132 3.48 1.15 5.86
N ARG A 133 4.56 1.90 5.55
CA ARG A 133 5.69 2.08 6.47
C ARG A 133 5.28 2.84 7.74
N LYS A 134 4.32 3.75 7.61
CA LYS A 134 3.71 4.47 8.73
C LYS A 134 2.60 3.61 9.35
N LYS A 135 2.95 2.77 10.32
CA LYS A 135 2.06 1.75 10.90
C LYS A 135 0.75 2.30 11.47
N ASN A 136 0.78 3.50 12.07
CA ASN A 136 -0.38 4.15 12.67
C ASN A 136 -1.20 4.98 11.67
N SER A 137 -0.81 5.02 10.40
CA SER A 137 -1.60 5.67 9.35
C SER A 137 -2.82 4.82 8.98
N TYR A 138 -3.79 5.44 8.33
CA TYR A 138 -4.98 4.78 7.81
C TYR A 138 -4.63 3.53 6.97
N PHE A 139 -3.77 3.71 5.98
CA PHE A 139 -3.37 2.61 5.09
C PHE A 139 -2.50 1.56 5.79
N GLY A 140 -1.65 1.95 6.74
CA GLY A 140 -0.85 1.03 7.55
C GLY A 140 -1.72 0.09 8.38
N GLN A 141 -2.78 0.60 8.98
CA GLN A 141 -3.75 -0.19 9.76
C GLN A 141 -4.59 -1.10 8.86
N LYS A 142 -5.12 -0.57 7.73
CA LYS A 142 -5.85 -1.37 6.72
C LYS A 142 -4.99 -2.52 6.19
N TYR A 143 -3.74 -2.22 5.82
CA TYR A 143 -2.78 -3.23 5.36
C TYR A 143 -2.61 -4.35 6.39
N THR A 144 -2.37 -4.00 7.65
CA THR A 144 -2.15 -4.99 8.72
C THR A 144 -3.34 -5.94 8.86
N ARG A 145 -4.58 -5.44 8.77
CA ARG A 145 -5.80 -6.25 8.82
C ARG A 145 -5.94 -7.17 7.60
N ILE A 146 -5.69 -6.64 6.39
CA ILE A 146 -5.83 -7.41 5.16
C ILE A 146 -4.73 -8.46 5.06
N LYS A 147 -3.48 -8.11 5.41
CA LYS A 147 -2.33 -9.01 5.39
C LYS A 147 -2.56 -10.28 6.22
N LYS A 148 -3.16 -10.16 7.41
CA LYS A 148 -3.47 -11.32 8.28
C LYS A 148 -4.34 -12.38 7.59
N ARG A 149 -5.23 -11.96 6.67
CA ARG A 149 -6.19 -12.85 6.00
C ARG A 149 -5.78 -13.25 4.59
N ARG A 150 -5.11 -12.37 3.85
CA ARG A 150 -4.90 -12.50 2.39
C ARG A 150 -3.43 -12.55 1.98
N GLY A 151 -2.51 -12.30 2.92
CA GLY A 151 -1.07 -12.24 2.66
C GLY A 151 -0.61 -10.90 2.09
N HIS A 152 0.72 -10.73 1.99
CA HIS A 152 1.35 -9.46 1.65
C HIS A 152 0.95 -8.92 0.26
N LYS A 153 1.15 -9.72 -0.79
CA LYS A 153 0.92 -9.26 -2.18
C LYS A 153 -0.52 -8.77 -2.40
N LYS A 154 -1.52 -9.55 -1.94
CA LYS A 154 -2.93 -9.18 -2.06
C LYS A 154 -3.28 -7.96 -1.21
N ALA A 155 -2.64 -7.80 -0.06
CA ALA A 155 -2.84 -6.63 0.80
C ALA A 155 -2.31 -5.35 0.15
N ILE A 156 -1.14 -5.37 -0.50
CA ILE A 156 -0.60 -4.21 -1.21
C ILE A 156 -1.52 -3.77 -2.35
N ILE A 157 -1.97 -4.69 -3.19
CA ILE A 157 -2.92 -4.35 -4.27
C ILE A 157 -4.23 -3.79 -3.72
N ALA A 158 -4.73 -4.32 -2.60
CA ALA A 158 -5.92 -3.77 -1.96
C ALA A 158 -5.71 -2.33 -1.45
N ILE A 159 -4.54 -2.02 -0.90
CA ILE A 159 -4.19 -0.64 -0.51
C ILE A 159 -4.06 0.26 -1.74
N ALA A 160 -3.35 -0.17 -2.78
CA ALA A 160 -3.22 0.57 -4.05
C ALA A 160 -4.60 0.91 -4.65
N ARG A 161 -5.52 -0.06 -4.65
CA ARG A 161 -6.92 0.16 -5.07
C ARG A 161 -7.63 1.19 -4.19
N MET A 162 -7.50 1.09 -2.88
CA MET A 162 -8.13 2.04 -1.95
C MET A 162 -7.60 3.46 -2.17
N MET A 163 -6.29 3.61 -2.41
CA MET A 163 -5.68 4.90 -2.75
C MET A 163 -6.29 5.47 -4.04
N LEU A 164 -6.41 4.65 -5.09
CA LEU A 164 -6.99 5.09 -6.36
C LEU A 164 -8.46 5.48 -6.23
N VAL A 165 -9.25 4.75 -5.45
CA VAL A 165 -10.65 5.11 -5.13
C VAL A 165 -10.71 6.45 -4.40
N SER A 166 -9.82 6.68 -3.42
CA SER A 166 -9.74 7.96 -2.73
C SER A 166 -9.40 9.10 -3.69
N ILE A 167 -8.40 8.91 -4.57
CA ILE A 167 -8.01 9.89 -5.59
C ILE A 167 -9.17 10.21 -6.52
N TYR A 168 -9.92 9.20 -6.99
CA TYR A 168 -11.11 9.39 -7.83
C TYR A 168 -12.12 10.32 -7.16
N HIS A 169 -12.48 10.06 -5.90
CA HIS A 169 -13.43 10.90 -5.17
C HIS A 169 -12.87 12.29 -4.90
N MET A 170 -11.60 12.42 -4.51
CA MET A 170 -10.96 13.70 -4.26
C MET A 170 -10.96 14.60 -5.52
N ILE A 171 -10.70 14.03 -6.70
CA ILE A 171 -10.75 14.78 -7.96
C ILE A 171 -12.20 15.14 -8.32
N LEU A 172 -13.13 14.20 -8.15
CA LEU A 172 -14.55 14.37 -8.50
C LEU A 172 -15.23 15.43 -7.63
N THR A 173 -14.99 15.41 -6.30
CA THR A 173 -15.67 16.29 -5.33
C THR A 173 -14.86 17.53 -4.96
N GLY A 174 -13.55 17.55 -5.23
CA GLY A 174 -12.63 18.59 -4.76
C GLY A 174 -12.33 18.51 -3.26
N GLU A 175 -12.84 17.52 -2.56
CA GLU A 175 -12.64 17.36 -1.11
C GLU A 175 -11.26 16.80 -0.78
N LYS A 176 -10.78 17.11 0.43
CA LYS A 176 -9.54 16.59 0.97
C LYS A 176 -9.69 15.12 1.39
N PHE A 177 -8.55 14.42 1.48
CA PHE A 177 -8.51 13.04 1.95
C PHE A 177 -9.06 12.92 3.38
N ASN A 178 -10.28 12.44 3.51
CA ASN A 178 -10.94 12.20 4.79
C ASN A 178 -11.72 10.88 4.76
N PRO A 179 -11.07 9.74 5.02
CA PRO A 179 -11.75 8.45 5.01
C PRO A 179 -12.74 8.35 6.18
N SER A 180 -14.02 8.13 5.88
CA SER A 180 -15.14 8.10 6.82
C SER A 180 -14.99 7.06 7.95
N ASP A 181 -14.20 6.02 7.72
CA ASP A 181 -13.96 4.96 8.71
C ASP A 181 -12.66 5.16 9.52
N TYR A 182 -11.97 6.32 9.38
CA TYR A 182 -10.70 6.58 10.06
C TYR A 182 -10.86 6.65 11.58
N GLU A 183 -11.92 7.26 12.07
CA GLU A 183 -12.21 7.35 13.50
C GLU A 183 -12.39 5.97 14.14
N SER A 184 -12.99 5.02 13.41
CA SER A 184 -13.15 3.64 13.90
C SER A 184 -11.84 2.89 14.13
N PHE A 185 -10.69 3.45 13.69
CA PHE A 185 -9.37 2.89 13.92
C PHE A 185 -8.65 3.55 15.10
N LYS A 186 -9.01 4.78 15.47
CA LYS A 186 -8.45 5.47 16.64
C LYS A 186 -8.91 4.79 17.93
N ASP A 187 -10.19 4.37 17.95
CA ASP A 187 -10.75 3.61 19.05
C ASP A 187 -11.03 2.16 18.60
N PRO A 188 -10.08 1.25 18.75
CA PRO A 188 -10.33 -0.14 18.45
C PRO A 188 -11.49 -0.64 19.33
N LYS A 189 -12.57 -1.11 18.70
CA LYS A 189 -13.65 -1.80 19.42
C LYS A 189 -13.01 -2.81 20.37
N PRO A 190 -13.44 -2.84 21.65
CA PRO A 190 -12.90 -3.81 22.59
C PRO A 190 -12.95 -5.18 21.93
N GLN A 191 -11.80 -5.86 21.94
CA GLN A 191 -11.76 -7.21 21.42
C GLN A 191 -12.82 -7.96 22.20
N ARG A 192 -13.81 -8.54 21.51
CA ARG A 192 -14.70 -9.50 22.17
C ARG A 192 -13.78 -10.48 22.87
N GLU A 193 -13.86 -10.50 24.20
CA GLU A 193 -13.17 -11.51 24.95
C GLU A 193 -13.53 -12.84 24.30
N LYS A 194 -12.51 -13.54 23.81
CA LYS A 194 -12.73 -14.91 23.41
C LYS A 194 -13.10 -15.62 24.71
N ASN A 195 -14.38 -15.88 24.88
CA ASN A 195 -14.80 -16.78 25.92
C ASN A 195 -14.06 -18.09 25.63
N ASN A 196 -12.94 -18.30 26.31
CA ASN A 196 -12.28 -19.60 26.33
C ASN A 196 -13.20 -20.48 27.17
N TYR A 197 -14.15 -21.08 26.51
CA TYR A 197 -14.97 -22.12 27.14
C TYR A 197 -14.05 -23.30 27.44
N THR A 198 -13.48 -23.30 28.62
CA THR A 198 -12.91 -24.51 29.19
C THR A 198 -14.10 -25.37 29.67
N VAL A 199 -13.89 -26.68 29.76
CA VAL A 199 -14.92 -27.61 30.27
C VAL A 199 -15.44 -27.12 31.62
N GLU A 200 -14.56 -26.59 32.48
CA GLU A 200 -14.90 -26.03 33.78
C GLU A 200 -15.82 -24.81 33.71
N THR A 201 -15.52 -23.84 32.79
CA THR A 201 -16.38 -22.65 32.61
C THR A 201 -17.71 -23.00 31.97
N ALA A 202 -17.77 -24.00 31.09
CA ALA A 202 -19.01 -24.49 30.52
C ALA A 202 -19.88 -25.21 31.59
N LEU A 203 -19.29 -26.02 32.44
CA LEU A 203 -20.00 -26.68 33.55
C LEU A 203 -20.51 -25.65 34.58
N ALA A 204 -19.69 -24.66 34.92
CA ALA A 204 -20.11 -23.57 35.82
C ALA A 204 -21.30 -22.80 35.26
N PHE A 205 -21.28 -22.49 33.93
CA PHE A 205 -22.39 -21.83 33.25
C PHE A 205 -23.68 -22.69 33.27
N LEU A 206 -23.58 -23.99 32.96
CA LEU A 206 -24.72 -24.91 33.00
C LEU A 206 -25.32 -25.01 34.42
N LYS A 207 -24.51 -25.10 35.45
CA LYS A 207 -24.95 -25.06 36.86
C LYS A 207 -25.68 -23.75 37.18
N SER A 208 -25.15 -22.60 36.72
CA SER A 208 -25.79 -21.31 36.95
C SER A 208 -27.17 -21.15 36.28
N GLN A 209 -27.41 -21.92 35.21
CA GLN A 209 -28.70 -22.00 34.50
C GLN A 209 -29.63 -23.06 35.06
N GLY A 210 -29.27 -23.74 36.16
CA GLY A 210 -30.10 -24.73 36.83
C GLY A 210 -30.06 -26.13 36.22
N PHE A 211 -29.12 -26.40 35.31
CA PHE A 211 -28.96 -27.74 34.74
C PHE A 211 -28.19 -28.64 35.70
N ASP A 212 -28.69 -29.90 35.91
CA ASP A 212 -27.98 -30.89 36.65
C ASP A 212 -26.81 -31.48 35.85
N VAL A 213 -25.59 -31.23 36.30
CA VAL A 213 -24.36 -31.65 35.62
C VAL A 213 -23.71 -32.84 36.33
N SER A 214 -24.36 -33.41 37.34
CA SER A 214 -23.82 -34.54 38.15
C SER A 214 -23.63 -35.83 37.35
N SER A 215 -24.30 -35.95 36.19
CA SER A 215 -24.22 -37.14 35.32
C SER A 215 -23.16 -37.03 34.20
N ILE A 216 -22.47 -35.89 34.08
CA ILE A 216 -21.42 -35.72 33.08
C ILE A 216 -20.13 -36.33 33.62
N GLN A 217 -19.86 -37.58 33.26
CA GLN A 217 -18.58 -38.22 33.56
C GLN A 217 -17.44 -37.56 32.78
N GLU A 218 -16.30 -37.40 33.45
CA GLU A 218 -15.06 -36.92 32.82
C GLU A 218 -14.72 -37.79 31.61
N ILE A 219 -14.56 -37.15 30.45
CA ILE A 219 -14.07 -37.83 29.25
C ILE A 219 -12.61 -38.20 29.52
N PRO A 220 -12.24 -39.47 29.47
CA PRO A 220 -10.85 -39.89 29.72
C PRO A 220 -9.96 -39.27 28.62
N LYS A 221 -8.76 -38.82 29.05
CA LYS A 221 -7.71 -38.21 28.21
C LYS A 221 -7.19 -39.16 27.14
#